data_8bbefca0138d76e9f378125e97b3aadf
#
_entry.id   8bbefca0138d76e9f378125e97b3aadf
#
_cell.length_a   1.000
_cell.length_b   1.000
_cell.length_c   1.000
_cell.angle_alpha   90.00
_cell.angle_beta   90.00
_cell.angle_gamma   90.00
#
_symmetry.space_group_name_H-M   'P 1'
#
loop_
_entity.id
_entity.type
_entity.pdbx_description
1 polymer ?
#
loop_
_entity_poly.entity_id
_entity_poly.type
_entity_poly.pdbx_seq_one_letter_code
_entity_poly.pdbx_strand_id
1 'polypeptide(L)'
;VTSELFPAAGLGSSAALSAAICAALMHREGDGDGELDLEHISHLAHIAEAEAQSGRASPTDTSTATLGGCVLVSDRREESAEWRWTRTLDTPEGERCWEIHSVSLPESVREAHLVVGSTGVHAPTSKMVAKVAGLLKRQPDRMDEIARIGDLSRAGAGALTAGDLVAIGRLMDEVHDLLAGLGVSCPELEQLVAAARPTSLGAKLTGAGGGGCMLALTTEPEATA
;
A
#
# COMPACT_ATOMS: atom_id res chain seq x y z
N VAL A 1 9.79 16.30 15.63
CA VAL A 1 8.85 15.22 15.25
C VAL A 1 9.32 13.93 15.89
N THR A 2 8.41 13.21 16.55
CA THR A 2 8.64 11.87 17.10
C THR A 2 7.75 10.89 16.36
N SER A 3 8.24 9.68 16.09
CA SER A 3 7.48 8.62 15.41
C SER A 3 7.77 7.29 16.09
N GLU A 4 6.73 6.50 16.30
CA GLU A 4 6.82 5.12 16.77
C GLU A 4 6.84 4.11 15.61
N LEU A 5 6.65 4.59 14.37
CA LEU A 5 6.71 3.75 13.17
C LEU A 5 8.16 3.40 12.82
N PHE A 6 8.37 2.15 12.44
CA PHE A 6 9.66 1.69 11.93
C PHE A 6 9.99 2.40 10.62
N PRO A 7 11.13 3.10 10.51
CA PRO A 7 11.51 3.74 9.26
C PRO A 7 11.85 2.71 8.19
N ALA A 8 11.46 3.02 6.94
CA ALA A 8 11.78 2.22 5.74
C ALA A 8 11.35 0.73 5.80
N ALA A 9 10.30 0.43 6.55
CA ALA A 9 9.76 -0.92 6.72
C ALA A 9 8.65 -1.28 5.72
N GLY A 10 8.31 -0.38 4.78
CA GLY A 10 7.18 -0.57 3.86
C GLY A 10 5.81 -0.41 4.53
N LEU A 11 5.74 0.35 5.63
CA LEU A 11 4.54 0.62 6.41
C LEU A 11 4.07 2.08 6.27
N GLY A 12 4.50 2.79 5.24
CA GLY A 12 4.05 4.16 4.95
C GLY A 12 4.54 5.24 5.93
N SER A 13 5.64 5.01 6.69
CA SER A 13 6.12 5.95 7.72
C SER A 13 6.49 7.33 7.16
N SER A 14 7.06 7.41 5.95
CA SER A 14 7.37 8.67 5.26
C SER A 14 6.10 9.46 4.94
N ALA A 15 5.14 8.79 4.31
CA ALA A 15 3.86 9.40 3.94
C ALA A 15 3.04 9.85 5.17
N ALA A 16 3.05 9.07 6.25
CA ALA A 16 2.43 9.47 7.51
C ALA A 16 3.07 10.75 8.09
N LEU A 17 4.40 10.86 8.02
CA LEU A 17 5.12 12.05 8.43
C LEU A 17 4.75 13.25 7.55
N SER A 18 4.77 13.09 6.23
CA SER A 18 4.42 14.13 5.27
C SER A 18 2.98 14.62 5.48
N ALA A 19 2.02 13.70 5.63
CA ALA A 19 0.62 14.03 5.90
C ALA A 19 0.45 14.80 7.24
N ALA A 20 1.12 14.33 8.31
CA ALA A 20 1.05 14.97 9.62
C ALA A 20 1.64 16.40 9.60
N ILE A 21 2.74 16.64 8.90
CA ILE A 21 3.34 17.97 8.74
C ILE A 21 2.41 18.88 7.95
N CYS A 22 1.86 18.42 6.82
CA CYS A 22 0.92 19.20 6.02
C CYS A 22 -0.33 19.57 6.84
N ALA A 23 -0.91 18.62 7.56
CA ALA A 23 -2.06 18.87 8.43
C ALA A 23 -1.75 19.92 9.52
N ALA A 24 -0.59 19.80 10.18
CA ALA A 24 -0.18 20.75 11.23
C ALA A 24 0.05 22.16 10.68
N LEU A 25 0.62 22.31 9.48
CA LEU A 25 0.83 23.60 8.84
C LEU A 25 -0.51 24.23 8.43
N MET A 26 -1.41 23.49 7.83
CA MET A 26 -2.74 23.96 7.44
C MET A 26 -3.58 24.37 8.65
N HIS A 27 -3.55 23.59 9.73
CA HIS A 27 -4.22 23.93 10.98
C HIS A 27 -3.70 25.26 11.59
N ARG A 28 -2.40 25.51 11.47
CA ARG A 28 -1.77 26.73 11.98
C ARG A 28 -2.09 27.98 11.14
N GLU A 29 -2.30 27.82 9.83
CA GLU A 29 -2.63 28.90 8.92
C GLU A 29 -4.13 29.26 8.90
N GLY A 30 -4.98 28.32 9.31
CA GLY A 30 -6.42 28.56 9.47
C GLY A 30 -6.77 29.15 10.84
N ASP A 31 -8.03 29.60 10.99
CA ASP A 31 -8.55 30.16 12.26
C ASP A 31 -8.75 29.09 13.38
N GLY A 32 -8.16 27.91 13.23
CA GLY A 32 -8.04 26.89 14.27
C GLY A 32 -9.26 26.00 14.52
N ASP A 33 -10.46 26.41 14.13
CA ASP A 33 -11.73 25.72 14.41
C ASP A 33 -12.37 25.07 13.15
N GLY A 34 -11.70 25.10 12.00
CA GLY A 34 -12.19 24.52 10.75
C GLY A 34 -11.89 23.02 10.62
N GLU A 35 -12.78 22.28 9.93
CA GLU A 35 -12.54 20.92 9.51
C GLU A 35 -11.35 20.86 8.54
N LEU A 36 -10.43 19.91 8.75
CA LEU A 36 -9.25 19.76 7.89
C LEU A 36 -9.65 19.28 6.50
N ASP A 37 -9.17 19.96 5.47
CA ASP A 37 -9.30 19.52 4.08
C ASP A 37 -8.37 18.33 3.81
N LEU A 38 -8.92 17.13 3.95
CA LEU A 38 -8.17 15.88 3.81
C LEU A 38 -7.67 15.68 2.37
N GLU A 39 -8.40 16.14 1.36
CA GLU A 39 -7.96 16.06 -0.03
C GLU A 39 -6.74 16.93 -0.25
N HIS A 40 -6.75 18.15 0.25
CA HIS A 40 -5.62 19.08 0.12
C HIS A 40 -4.40 18.62 0.91
N ILE A 41 -4.58 18.11 2.14
CA ILE A 41 -3.48 17.51 2.93
C ILE A 41 -2.84 16.35 2.17
N SER A 42 -3.66 15.42 1.66
CA SER A 42 -3.18 14.28 0.88
C SER A 42 -2.44 14.72 -0.39
N HIS A 43 -2.91 15.81 -1.01
CA HIS A 43 -2.27 16.37 -2.20
C HIS A 43 -0.87 16.92 -1.90
N LEU A 44 -0.75 17.76 -0.91
CA LEU A 44 0.54 18.35 -0.51
C LEU A 44 1.53 17.28 -0.05
N ALA A 45 1.05 16.30 0.74
CA ALA A 45 1.87 15.18 1.17
C ALA A 45 2.38 14.34 -0.01
N HIS A 46 1.53 14.10 -1.03
CA HIS A 46 1.93 13.36 -2.24
C HIS A 46 2.96 14.14 -3.07
N ILE A 47 2.81 15.46 -3.21
CA ILE A 47 3.82 16.31 -3.88
C ILE A 47 5.15 16.22 -3.14
N ALA A 48 5.16 16.32 -1.80
CA ALA A 48 6.38 16.23 -1.01
C ALA A 48 7.09 14.87 -1.17
N GLU A 49 6.34 13.76 -1.16
CA GLU A 49 6.88 12.42 -1.42
C GLU A 49 7.41 12.30 -2.86
N ALA A 50 6.71 12.87 -3.84
CA ALA A 50 7.13 12.84 -5.24
C ALA A 50 8.44 13.61 -5.44
N GLU A 51 8.58 14.78 -4.84
CA GLU A 51 9.83 15.57 -4.88
C GLU A 51 11.00 14.76 -4.29
N ALA A 52 10.78 14.12 -3.12
CA ALA A 52 11.80 13.28 -2.49
C ALA A 52 12.19 12.04 -3.33
N GLN A 53 11.31 11.57 -4.22
CA GLN A 53 11.48 10.37 -5.05
C GLN A 53 11.68 10.69 -6.55
N SER A 54 12.12 11.91 -6.88
CA SER A 54 12.37 12.35 -8.27
C SER A 54 11.14 12.19 -9.18
N GLY A 55 9.98 12.58 -8.67
CA GLY A 55 8.69 12.57 -9.37
C GLY A 55 7.99 11.20 -9.44
N ARG A 56 8.48 10.16 -8.72
CA ARG A 56 7.97 8.79 -8.83
C ARG A 56 7.34 8.28 -7.55
N ALA A 57 6.35 9.00 -7.01
CA ALA A 57 5.57 8.55 -5.87
C ALA A 57 4.16 8.13 -6.28
N SER A 58 3.65 7.05 -5.65
CA SER A 58 2.23 6.69 -5.70
C SER A 58 1.47 7.47 -4.62
N PRO A 59 0.21 7.87 -4.86
CA PRO A 59 -0.60 8.52 -3.83
C PRO A 59 -1.14 7.55 -2.77
N THR A 60 -0.84 6.25 -2.86
CA THR A 60 -1.43 5.21 -2.00
C THR A 60 -1.15 5.47 -0.53
N ASP A 61 0.12 5.63 -0.16
CA ASP A 61 0.51 5.77 1.25
C ASP A 61 0.03 7.10 1.84
N THR A 62 0.14 8.20 1.07
CA THR A 62 -0.32 9.53 1.52
C THR A 62 -1.84 9.62 1.65
N SER A 63 -2.58 8.99 0.72
CA SER A 63 -4.05 8.93 0.82
C SER A 63 -4.49 8.06 2.00
N THR A 64 -3.81 6.93 2.25
CA THR A 64 -4.11 6.06 3.39
C THR A 64 -3.79 6.76 4.72
N ALA A 65 -2.64 7.44 4.81
CA ALA A 65 -2.26 8.20 6.01
C ALA A 65 -3.24 9.32 6.33
N THR A 66 -3.88 9.91 5.31
CA THR A 66 -4.82 11.02 5.46
C THR A 66 -6.25 10.56 5.73
N LEU A 67 -6.74 9.58 4.97
CA LEU A 67 -8.13 9.08 5.10
C LEU A 67 -8.32 8.10 6.25
N GLY A 68 -7.27 7.35 6.58
CA GLY A 68 -7.40 6.19 7.48
C GLY A 68 -8.17 5.03 6.84
N GLY A 69 -8.39 3.99 7.62
CA GLY A 69 -9.16 2.81 7.20
C GLY A 69 -8.50 2.06 6.04
N CYS A 70 -9.31 1.66 5.06
CA CYS A 70 -8.85 0.94 3.87
C CYS A 70 -9.05 1.81 2.62
N VAL A 71 -7.97 2.02 1.88
CA VAL A 71 -7.95 2.85 0.67
C VAL A 71 -7.61 2.00 -0.54
N LEU A 72 -8.38 2.17 -1.61
CA LEU A 72 -8.12 1.60 -2.93
C LEU A 72 -7.69 2.73 -3.87
N VAL A 73 -6.55 2.54 -4.50
CA VAL A 73 -6.04 3.43 -5.56
C VAL A 73 -6.12 2.67 -6.88
N SER A 74 -6.82 3.23 -7.86
CA SER A 74 -7.06 2.60 -9.16
C SER A 74 -6.81 3.60 -10.29
N ASP A 75 -6.73 3.10 -11.52
CA ASP A 75 -6.67 3.88 -12.76
C ASP A 75 -8.05 4.35 -13.24
N ARG A 76 -9.11 3.93 -12.54
CA ARG A 76 -10.51 4.24 -12.84
C ARG A 76 -11.35 4.26 -11.58
N ARG A 77 -12.55 4.81 -11.66
CA ARG A 77 -13.54 4.73 -10.58
C ARG A 77 -14.08 3.31 -10.47
N GLU A 78 -14.04 2.78 -9.25
CA GLU A 78 -14.45 1.42 -8.93
C GLU A 78 -15.80 1.42 -8.21
N GLU A 79 -16.75 0.61 -8.70
CA GLU A 79 -18.11 0.53 -8.11
C GLU A 79 -18.14 -0.13 -6.73
N SER A 80 -17.11 -0.93 -6.40
CA SER A 80 -16.99 -1.64 -5.12
C SER A 80 -16.53 -0.77 -3.95
N ALA A 81 -16.22 0.51 -4.18
CA ALA A 81 -15.66 1.40 -3.17
C ALA A 81 -16.18 2.84 -3.35
N GLU A 82 -16.21 3.60 -2.27
CA GLU A 82 -16.63 5.00 -2.28
C GLU A 82 -15.53 5.86 -2.88
N TRP A 83 -15.79 6.48 -4.04
CA TRP A 83 -14.88 7.43 -4.66
C TRP A 83 -14.70 8.67 -3.79
N ARG A 84 -13.44 9.11 -3.60
CA ARG A 84 -13.09 10.27 -2.79
C ARG A 84 -12.64 11.44 -3.66
N TRP A 85 -11.58 11.25 -4.43
CA TRP A 85 -11.05 12.26 -5.34
C TRP A 85 -10.18 11.63 -6.43
N THR A 86 -9.89 12.45 -7.46
CA THR A 86 -8.92 12.15 -8.50
C THR A 86 -7.58 12.81 -8.15
N ARG A 87 -6.48 12.10 -8.31
CA ARG A 87 -5.13 12.59 -8.11
C ARG A 87 -4.35 12.55 -9.43
N THR A 88 -3.74 13.68 -9.81
CA THR A 88 -2.83 13.75 -10.95
C THR A 88 -1.44 14.16 -10.48
N LEU A 89 -0.42 13.73 -11.18
CA LEU A 89 0.97 14.10 -10.98
C LEU A 89 1.71 14.04 -12.30
N ASP A 90 2.49 15.10 -12.59
CA ASP A 90 3.46 15.10 -13.68
C ASP A 90 4.69 14.28 -13.24
N THR A 91 4.91 13.13 -13.89
CA THR A 91 6.06 12.27 -13.62
C THR A 91 7.07 12.35 -14.77
N PRO A 92 8.32 11.91 -14.59
CA PRO A 92 9.29 11.84 -15.68
C PRO A 92 8.84 10.98 -16.88
N GLU A 93 7.88 10.08 -16.66
CA GLU A 93 7.30 9.21 -17.69
C GLU A 93 5.99 9.76 -18.29
N GLY A 94 5.59 10.98 -17.93
CA GLY A 94 4.35 11.66 -18.35
C GLY A 94 3.35 11.81 -17.22
N GLU A 95 2.24 12.50 -17.50
CA GLU A 95 1.16 12.68 -16.54
C GLU A 95 0.58 11.32 -16.10
N ARG A 96 0.37 11.18 -14.80
CA ARG A 96 -0.30 10.04 -14.19
C ARG A 96 -1.56 10.51 -13.47
N CYS A 97 -2.60 9.69 -13.60
CA CYS A 97 -3.89 9.92 -12.96
C CYS A 97 -4.29 8.71 -12.13
N TRP A 98 -4.81 8.95 -10.94
CA TRP A 98 -5.31 7.92 -10.02
C TRP A 98 -6.65 8.34 -9.44
N GLU A 99 -7.53 7.39 -9.29
CA GLU A 99 -8.79 7.51 -8.57
C GLU A 99 -8.64 6.93 -7.16
N ILE A 100 -8.96 7.73 -6.16
CA ILE A 100 -8.80 7.38 -4.74
C ILE A 100 -10.18 7.01 -4.17
N HIS A 101 -10.26 5.87 -3.51
CA HIS A 101 -11.49 5.34 -2.95
C HIS A 101 -11.29 4.92 -1.50
N SER A 102 -12.36 5.03 -0.69
CA SER A 102 -12.47 4.39 0.62
C SER A 102 -13.24 3.08 0.49
N VAL A 103 -12.68 2.00 1.05
CA VAL A 103 -13.33 0.69 1.09
C VAL A 103 -14.03 0.54 2.44
N SER A 104 -15.34 0.27 2.41
CA SER A 104 -16.10 -0.01 3.62
C SER A 104 -15.77 -1.39 4.16
N LEU A 105 -15.36 -1.47 5.42
CA LEU A 105 -14.99 -2.73 6.07
C LEU A 105 -16.11 -3.16 7.02
N PRO A 106 -16.75 -4.33 6.81
CA PRO A 106 -17.69 -4.93 7.76
C PRO A 106 -16.97 -5.33 9.07
N GLU A 107 -17.75 -5.56 10.12
CA GLU A 107 -17.21 -5.86 11.45
C GLU A 107 -16.29 -7.09 11.45
N SER A 108 -16.67 -8.14 10.72
CA SER A 108 -15.85 -9.35 10.59
C SER A 108 -14.44 -9.10 10.07
N VAL A 109 -14.27 -8.11 9.17
CA VAL A 109 -12.94 -7.71 8.68
C VAL A 109 -12.21 -6.83 9.69
N ARG A 110 -12.94 -5.99 10.43
CA ARG A 110 -12.35 -5.13 11.47
C ARG A 110 -11.84 -5.91 12.68
N GLU A 111 -12.45 -7.07 12.96
CA GLU A 111 -12.05 -7.97 14.04
C GLU A 111 -10.88 -8.90 13.64
N ALA A 112 -10.60 -9.01 12.34
CA ALA A 112 -9.43 -9.76 11.88
C ALA A 112 -8.13 -9.02 12.21
N HIS A 113 -7.04 -9.76 12.29
CA HIS A 113 -5.73 -9.24 12.65
C HIS A 113 -4.78 -9.28 11.45
N LEU A 114 -3.92 -8.27 11.37
CA LEU A 114 -2.76 -8.27 10.49
C LEU A 114 -1.51 -8.44 11.36
N VAL A 115 -0.89 -9.60 11.28
CA VAL A 115 0.43 -9.84 11.89
C VAL A 115 1.49 -9.30 10.95
N VAL A 116 2.39 -8.49 11.50
CA VAL A 116 3.48 -7.85 10.77
C VAL A 116 4.80 -8.54 11.10
N GLY A 117 5.43 -9.16 10.12
CA GLY A 117 6.78 -9.72 10.24
C GLY A 117 7.81 -8.80 9.60
N SER A 118 8.85 -8.40 10.35
CA SER A 118 9.93 -7.55 9.83
C SER A 118 11.17 -8.37 9.51
N THR A 119 11.73 -8.16 8.31
CA THR A 119 12.99 -8.80 7.90
C THR A 119 14.21 -8.17 8.55
N GLY A 120 14.11 -6.96 9.09
CA GLY A 120 15.27 -6.16 9.49
C GLY A 120 16.15 -5.69 8.32
N VAL A 121 15.79 -6.04 7.08
CA VAL A 121 16.54 -5.64 5.86
C VAL A 121 15.96 -4.37 5.29
N HIS A 122 16.78 -3.35 5.13
CA HIS A 122 16.38 -2.09 4.48
C HIS A 122 16.51 -2.19 2.97
N ALA A 123 15.44 -1.92 2.25
CA ALA A 123 15.44 -1.87 0.78
C ALA A 123 14.87 -0.54 0.28
N PRO A 124 15.65 0.27 -0.44
CA PRO A 124 15.16 1.51 -1.03
C PRO A 124 14.10 1.23 -2.11
N THR A 125 12.93 1.84 -1.98
CA THR A 125 11.81 1.74 -2.94
C THR A 125 12.26 2.01 -4.37
N SER A 126 13.06 3.04 -4.60
CA SER A 126 13.56 3.42 -5.92
C SER A 126 14.34 2.32 -6.63
N LYS A 127 15.09 1.49 -5.89
CA LYS A 127 15.82 0.34 -6.45
C LYS A 127 14.87 -0.75 -6.94
N MET A 128 13.81 -1.04 -6.19
CA MET A 128 12.83 -2.06 -6.57
C MET A 128 11.99 -1.61 -7.77
N VAL A 129 11.56 -0.37 -7.78
CA VAL A 129 10.85 0.23 -8.94
C VAL A 129 11.74 0.18 -10.20
N ALA A 130 13.01 0.58 -10.10
CA ALA A 130 13.93 0.51 -11.22
C ALA A 130 14.19 -0.93 -11.71
N LYS A 131 14.24 -1.90 -10.78
CA LYS A 131 14.40 -3.33 -11.10
C LYS A 131 13.23 -3.84 -11.92
N VAL A 132 11.98 -3.58 -11.50
CA VAL A 132 10.78 -3.99 -12.22
C VAL A 132 10.69 -3.26 -13.57
N ALA A 133 10.92 -1.96 -13.62
CA ALA A 133 10.94 -1.21 -14.88
C ALA A 133 11.98 -1.78 -15.88
N GLY A 134 13.17 -2.14 -15.39
CA GLY A 134 14.19 -2.80 -16.19
C GLY A 134 13.81 -4.21 -16.66
N LEU A 135 13.09 -4.97 -15.83
CA LEU A 135 12.54 -6.27 -16.19
C LEU A 135 11.52 -6.14 -17.33
N LEU A 136 10.53 -5.27 -17.17
CA LEU A 136 9.48 -5.05 -18.15
C LEU A 136 9.99 -4.52 -19.50
N LYS A 137 11.08 -3.74 -19.51
CA LYS A 137 11.75 -3.34 -20.75
C LYS A 137 12.37 -4.52 -21.50
N ARG A 138 12.91 -5.51 -20.79
CA ARG A 138 13.52 -6.72 -21.39
C ARG A 138 12.50 -7.80 -21.71
N GLN A 139 11.40 -7.89 -20.96
CA GLN A 139 10.35 -8.89 -21.05
C GLN A 139 8.99 -8.17 -20.98
N PRO A 140 8.53 -7.54 -22.08
CA PRO A 140 7.26 -6.78 -22.09
C PRO A 140 6.01 -7.60 -21.81
N ASP A 141 6.04 -8.89 -22.14
CA ASP A 141 4.99 -9.89 -21.87
C ASP A 141 4.70 -10.02 -20.36
N ARG A 142 5.67 -9.74 -19.51
CA ARG A 142 5.46 -9.74 -18.05
C ARG A 142 4.58 -8.60 -17.54
N MET A 143 4.16 -7.68 -18.41
CA MET A 143 3.13 -6.70 -18.07
C MET A 143 1.79 -7.37 -17.71
N ASP A 144 1.53 -8.57 -18.22
CA ASP A 144 0.34 -9.36 -17.87
C ASP A 144 0.30 -9.72 -16.38
N GLU A 145 1.46 -9.92 -15.73
CA GLU A 145 1.54 -10.14 -14.28
C GLU A 145 1.15 -8.89 -13.49
N ILE A 146 1.54 -7.71 -13.97
CA ILE A 146 1.12 -6.42 -13.36
C ILE A 146 -0.38 -6.23 -13.53
N ALA A 147 -0.93 -6.50 -14.71
CA ALA A 147 -2.37 -6.45 -14.96
C ALA A 147 -3.12 -7.43 -14.04
N ARG A 148 -2.60 -8.66 -13.88
CA ARG A 148 -3.16 -9.65 -12.96
C ARG A 148 -3.16 -9.18 -11.51
N ILE A 149 -2.08 -8.55 -11.03
CA ILE A 149 -2.04 -7.94 -9.68
C ILE A 149 -3.14 -6.88 -9.53
N GLY A 150 -3.37 -6.06 -10.57
CA GLY A 150 -4.47 -5.08 -10.59
C GLY A 150 -5.84 -5.74 -10.44
N ASP A 151 -6.10 -6.85 -11.17
CA ASP A 151 -7.36 -7.59 -11.08
C ASP A 151 -7.54 -8.23 -9.70
N LEU A 152 -6.49 -8.80 -9.13
CA LEU A 152 -6.50 -9.36 -7.77
C LEU A 152 -6.76 -8.28 -6.70
N SER A 153 -6.22 -7.08 -6.89
CA SER A 153 -6.47 -5.94 -5.99
C SER A 153 -7.95 -5.52 -6.02
N ARG A 154 -8.57 -5.48 -7.20
CA ARG A 154 -10.01 -5.19 -7.35
C ARG A 154 -10.87 -6.30 -6.72
N ALA A 155 -10.52 -7.57 -6.96
CA ALA A 155 -11.19 -8.69 -6.32
C ALA A 155 -11.05 -8.63 -4.79
N GLY A 156 -9.88 -8.21 -4.29
CA GLY A 156 -9.61 -8.00 -2.88
C GLY A 156 -10.51 -6.92 -2.26
N ALA A 157 -10.72 -5.80 -2.94
CA ALA A 157 -11.64 -4.76 -2.48
C ALA A 157 -13.08 -5.29 -2.36
N GLY A 158 -13.53 -6.08 -3.34
CA GLY A 158 -14.83 -6.76 -3.28
C GLY A 158 -14.93 -7.76 -2.12
N ALA A 159 -13.90 -8.58 -1.91
CA ALA A 159 -13.85 -9.54 -0.81
C ALA A 159 -13.84 -8.85 0.56
N LEU A 160 -13.11 -7.73 0.70
CA LEU A 160 -13.11 -6.89 1.91
C LEU A 160 -14.51 -6.36 2.22
N THR A 161 -15.20 -5.81 1.24
CA THR A 161 -16.58 -5.30 1.39
C THR A 161 -17.58 -6.41 1.72
N ALA A 162 -17.37 -7.62 1.18
CA ALA A 162 -18.21 -8.78 1.45
C ALA A 162 -17.89 -9.47 2.80
N GLY A 163 -16.77 -9.13 3.45
CA GLY A 163 -16.33 -9.80 4.69
C GLY A 163 -15.74 -11.20 4.48
N ASP A 164 -15.33 -11.54 3.26
CA ASP A 164 -14.76 -12.87 2.94
C ASP A 164 -13.27 -12.91 3.22
N LEU A 165 -12.92 -13.14 4.49
CA LEU A 165 -11.53 -13.23 4.96
C LEU A 165 -10.73 -14.33 4.26
N VAL A 166 -11.37 -15.45 3.91
CA VAL A 166 -10.71 -16.58 3.25
C VAL A 166 -10.33 -16.20 1.81
N ALA A 167 -11.22 -15.51 1.09
CA ALA A 167 -10.91 -14.99 -0.23
C ALA A 167 -9.78 -13.95 -0.17
N ILE A 168 -9.81 -13.03 0.79
CA ILE A 168 -8.74 -12.03 0.97
C ILE A 168 -7.39 -12.73 1.17
N GLY A 169 -7.31 -13.73 2.06
CA GLY A 169 -6.08 -14.46 2.32
C GLY A 169 -5.52 -15.12 1.07
N ARG A 170 -6.36 -15.83 0.30
CA ARG A 170 -5.94 -16.44 -0.98
C ARG A 170 -5.43 -15.41 -2.00
N LEU A 171 -6.10 -14.26 -2.10
CA LEU A 171 -5.67 -13.18 -2.99
C LEU A 171 -4.33 -12.58 -2.54
N MET A 172 -4.09 -12.48 -1.22
CA MET A 172 -2.79 -12.05 -0.69
C MET A 172 -1.68 -13.01 -1.10
N ASP A 173 -1.89 -14.32 -0.98
CA ASP A 173 -0.91 -15.33 -1.39
C ASP A 173 -0.60 -15.26 -2.88
N GLU A 174 -1.62 -15.16 -3.75
CA GLU A 174 -1.44 -15.05 -5.20
C GLU A 174 -0.67 -13.79 -5.59
N VAL A 175 -0.99 -12.66 -4.96
CA VAL A 175 -0.24 -11.40 -5.19
C VAL A 175 1.21 -11.54 -4.73
N HIS A 176 1.48 -12.20 -3.60
CA HIS A 176 2.85 -12.43 -3.15
C HIS A 176 3.65 -13.24 -4.15
N ASP A 177 3.07 -14.34 -4.67
CA ASP A 177 3.74 -15.22 -5.62
C ASP A 177 4.06 -14.49 -6.94
N LEU A 178 3.15 -13.63 -7.42
CA LEU A 178 3.42 -12.76 -8.58
C LEU A 178 4.53 -11.76 -8.31
N LEU A 179 4.52 -11.10 -7.15
CA LEU A 179 5.56 -10.15 -6.76
C LEU A 179 6.92 -10.84 -6.62
N ALA A 180 6.97 -12.03 -6.03
CA ALA A 180 8.18 -12.86 -5.95
C ALA A 180 8.68 -13.22 -7.36
N GLY A 181 7.78 -13.62 -8.27
CA GLY A 181 8.07 -13.85 -9.67
C GLY A 181 8.67 -12.63 -10.39
N LEU A 182 8.18 -11.42 -10.11
CA LEU A 182 8.74 -10.17 -10.61
C LEU A 182 10.11 -9.83 -9.98
N GLY A 183 10.55 -10.61 -9.01
CA GLY A 183 11.85 -10.50 -8.37
C GLY A 183 11.94 -9.40 -7.32
N VAL A 184 10.81 -8.94 -6.76
CA VAL A 184 10.80 -7.94 -5.69
C VAL A 184 10.74 -8.55 -4.29
N SER A 185 10.73 -9.87 -4.16
CA SER A 185 10.93 -10.53 -2.87
C SER A 185 12.43 -10.74 -2.57
N CYS A 186 12.72 -11.20 -1.35
CA CYS A 186 14.07 -11.59 -0.90
C CYS A 186 13.97 -12.82 0.02
N PRO A 187 15.10 -13.53 0.29
CA PRO A 187 15.08 -14.76 1.09
C PRO A 187 14.44 -14.59 2.47
N GLU A 188 14.64 -13.46 3.12
CA GLU A 188 14.09 -13.16 4.44
C GLU A 188 12.57 -12.97 4.38
N LEU A 189 12.04 -12.31 3.34
CA LEU A 189 10.59 -12.20 3.10
C LEU A 189 9.97 -13.57 2.81
N GLU A 190 10.61 -14.37 1.96
CA GLU A 190 10.14 -15.73 1.64
C GLU A 190 10.06 -16.61 2.90
N GLN A 191 11.06 -16.51 3.79
CA GLN A 191 11.07 -17.25 5.06
C GLN A 191 9.92 -16.83 5.97
N LEU A 192 9.68 -15.52 6.14
CA LEU A 192 8.59 -15.02 6.97
C LEU A 192 7.23 -15.40 6.41
N VAL A 193 7.02 -15.25 5.10
CA VAL A 193 5.75 -15.62 4.44
C VAL A 193 5.51 -17.12 4.54
N ALA A 194 6.54 -17.96 4.30
CA ALA A 194 6.43 -19.40 4.42
C ALA A 194 6.13 -19.85 5.86
N ALA A 195 6.67 -19.15 6.86
CA ALA A 195 6.38 -19.43 8.27
C ALA A 195 4.95 -19.03 8.67
N ALA A 196 4.43 -17.92 8.15
CA ALA A 196 3.11 -17.41 8.51
C ALA A 196 1.95 -18.16 7.81
N ARG A 197 2.12 -18.61 6.55
CA ARG A 197 1.06 -19.24 5.75
C ARG A 197 0.34 -20.41 6.43
N PRO A 198 1.00 -21.34 7.16
CA PRO A 198 0.31 -22.48 7.79
C PRO A 198 -0.70 -22.09 8.87
N THR A 199 -0.56 -20.92 9.49
CA THR A 199 -1.36 -20.46 10.63
C THR A 199 -2.16 -19.19 10.33
N SER A 200 -2.11 -18.70 9.09
CA SER A 200 -2.85 -17.53 8.63
C SER A 200 -3.81 -17.88 7.49
N LEU A 201 -4.68 -16.97 7.14
CA LEU A 201 -5.56 -17.08 5.97
C LEU A 201 -4.80 -16.78 4.67
N GLY A 202 -3.70 -16.03 4.76
CA GLY A 202 -2.79 -15.71 3.67
C GLY A 202 -1.77 -14.67 4.10
N ALA A 203 -0.62 -14.64 3.40
CA ALA A 203 0.49 -13.78 3.74
C ALA A 203 1.21 -13.22 2.50
N LYS A 204 1.63 -11.96 2.56
CA LYS A 204 2.33 -11.29 1.46
C LYS A 204 3.32 -10.25 1.96
N LEU A 205 4.32 -9.97 1.15
CA LEU A 205 5.17 -8.79 1.35
C LEU A 205 4.35 -7.49 1.26
N THR A 206 4.80 -6.44 1.93
CA THR A 206 4.25 -5.08 1.83
C THR A 206 5.31 -4.08 1.36
N GLY A 207 4.86 -2.95 0.80
CA GLY A 207 5.73 -1.95 0.21
C GLY A 207 6.37 -2.42 -1.11
N ALA A 208 7.56 -1.89 -1.40
CA ALA A 208 8.26 -2.16 -2.66
C ALA A 208 8.99 -3.53 -2.69
N GLY A 209 9.12 -4.20 -1.56
CA GLY A 209 9.86 -5.45 -1.45
C GLY A 209 11.37 -5.27 -1.34
N GLY A 210 12.13 -6.37 -1.52
CA GLY A 210 13.58 -6.42 -1.36
C GLY A 210 14.05 -6.40 0.10
N GLY A 211 13.14 -6.41 1.04
CA GLY A 211 13.27 -6.29 2.49
C GLY A 211 12.01 -5.66 3.09
N GLY A 212 12.13 -5.01 4.23
CA GLY A 212 11.01 -4.41 4.95
C GLY A 212 10.15 -5.44 5.66
N CYS A 213 8.82 -5.37 5.51
CA CYS A 213 7.88 -6.21 6.23
C CYS A 213 7.04 -7.11 5.31
N MET A 214 6.45 -8.13 5.91
CA MET A 214 5.33 -8.90 5.38
C MET A 214 4.10 -8.69 6.25
N LEU A 215 2.93 -8.98 5.70
CA LEU A 215 1.65 -8.99 6.40
C LEU A 215 1.02 -10.38 6.28
N ALA A 216 0.50 -10.90 7.39
CA ALA A 216 -0.31 -12.10 7.41
C ALA A 216 -1.70 -11.79 7.98
N LEU A 217 -2.74 -12.16 7.24
CA LEU A 217 -4.14 -12.01 7.68
C LEU A 217 -4.55 -13.22 8.50
N THR A 218 -5.05 -13.00 9.71
CA THR A 218 -5.45 -14.10 10.60
C THR A 218 -6.60 -13.70 11.52
N THR A 219 -7.31 -14.70 12.03
CA THR A 219 -8.25 -14.59 13.15
C THR A 219 -7.64 -15.04 14.46
N GLU A 220 -6.45 -15.67 14.42
CA GLU A 220 -5.73 -16.23 15.57
C GLU A 220 -4.30 -15.65 15.61
N PRO A 221 -4.12 -14.40 16.06
CA PRO A 221 -2.84 -13.70 15.94
C PRO A 221 -1.70 -14.37 16.74
N GLU A 222 -1.99 -14.97 17.90
CA GLU A 222 -0.99 -15.65 18.72
C GLU A 222 -0.42 -16.91 18.06
N ALA A 223 -1.19 -17.58 17.20
CA ALA A 223 -0.73 -18.74 16.45
C ALA A 223 0.12 -18.37 15.24
N THR A 224 0.01 -17.13 14.76
CA THR A 224 0.67 -16.63 13.54
C THR A 224 1.91 -15.78 13.84
N ALA A 225 2.06 -15.26 15.07
CA ALA A 225 3.13 -14.33 15.47
C ALA A 225 4.51 -15.03 15.71
#